data_2b04b7915fd805f1e7a38dee99f51dc6
#
_entry.id   2b04b7915fd805f1e7a38dee99f51dc6
#
_cell.length_a   1.000
_cell.length_b   1.000
_cell.length_c   1.000
_cell.angle_alpha   90.00
_cell.angle_beta   90.00
_cell.angle_gamma   90.00
#
_symmetry.space_group_name_H-M   'P 1'
#
loop_
_entity.id
_entity.type
_entity.pdbx_description
1 polymer ?
#
loop_
_entity_poly.entity_id
_entity_poly.type
_entity_poly.pdbx_seq_one_letter_code
_entity_poly.pdbx_strand_id
1 'polypeptide(L)'
;VYGYTTFNAIRYFEQIPVKDSRDPKNDAPEILYILYKYLIVFNDFKSEMVLVEFQGNGEPSHIEEIEKAVNNRNYTTYAFRAVGETTSTLTDEEHKANIRKGIAHCLRGDVFQIVLSRRFIQRYEGDDFTLYRALRSINPSPYLFYFDFGGFRIFGSSPETHCKIEDGKATIDPIAGTTRRSGDKKTDEALTTALLTDPKENAEHVMLVDLARNDLSRNCHDTHVEFYKEPQYYSHVIHLVSRVSGTPVSYTHLRAHETLRHL
;
A
#
# COMPACT_ATOMS: atom_id res chain seq x y z
N VAL A 1 13.23 -5.28 -8.69
CA VAL A 1 13.02 -3.83 -8.73
C VAL A 1 12.03 -3.44 -7.66
N TYR A 2 12.40 -2.45 -6.84
CA TYR A 2 11.56 -1.98 -5.72
C TYR A 2 11.48 -0.45 -5.77
N GLY A 3 10.34 0.11 -5.40
CA GLY A 3 10.16 1.54 -5.42
C GLY A 3 8.73 1.95 -5.10
N TYR A 4 8.40 3.17 -5.47
CA TYR A 4 7.08 3.74 -5.24
C TYR A 4 6.63 4.64 -6.39
N THR A 5 5.32 4.81 -6.46
CA THR A 5 4.66 5.81 -7.30
C THR A 5 3.77 6.66 -6.39
N THR A 6 3.90 7.99 -6.47
CA THR A 6 3.06 8.90 -5.67
C THR A 6 1.66 9.00 -6.25
N PHE A 7 0.72 9.50 -5.43
CA PHE A 7 -0.64 9.79 -5.89
C PHE A 7 -0.66 10.78 -7.07
N ASN A 8 0.17 11.82 -7.05
CA ASN A 8 0.20 12.83 -8.11
C ASN A 8 0.71 12.30 -9.45
N ALA A 9 1.38 11.15 -9.45
CA ALA A 9 1.81 10.51 -10.69
C ALA A 9 0.63 10.04 -11.57
N ILE A 10 -0.59 10.03 -11.05
CA ILE A 10 -1.81 9.76 -11.83
C ILE A 10 -1.90 10.62 -13.09
N ARG A 11 -1.35 11.83 -13.06
CA ARG A 11 -1.30 12.75 -14.21
C ARG A 11 -0.51 12.22 -15.41
N TYR A 12 0.35 11.21 -15.21
CA TYR A 12 1.07 10.54 -16.28
C TYR A 12 0.28 9.41 -16.94
N PHE A 13 -0.82 8.99 -16.30
CA PHE A 13 -1.64 7.87 -16.72
C PHE A 13 -3.07 8.27 -17.08
N GLU A 14 -3.58 9.39 -16.54
CA GLU A 14 -4.94 9.88 -16.75
C GLU A 14 -4.95 11.39 -17.04
N GLN A 15 -5.90 11.84 -17.85
CA GLN A 15 -6.09 13.27 -18.17
C GLN A 15 -6.81 14.00 -17.03
N ILE A 16 -6.19 14.03 -15.87
CA ILE A 16 -6.73 14.69 -14.68
C ILE A 16 -5.88 15.92 -14.35
N PRO A 17 -6.47 17.10 -14.17
CA PRO A 17 -5.75 18.28 -13.77
C PRO A 17 -5.28 18.16 -12.32
N VAL A 18 -4.06 17.70 -12.11
CA VAL A 18 -3.41 17.68 -10.80
C VAL A 18 -2.72 19.02 -10.59
N LYS A 19 -3.10 19.73 -9.53
CA LYS A 19 -2.38 20.94 -9.12
C LYS A 19 -0.99 20.55 -8.65
N ASP A 20 0.02 21.16 -9.25
CA ASP A 20 1.40 21.03 -8.78
C ASP A 20 1.56 21.81 -7.47
N SER A 21 1.34 21.14 -6.36
CA SER A 21 1.52 21.70 -5.02
C SER A 21 2.81 21.21 -4.38
N ARG A 22 3.88 21.04 -5.19
CA ARG A 22 5.17 20.64 -4.64
C ARG A 22 5.62 21.63 -3.59
N ASP A 23 5.74 21.15 -2.36
CA ASP A 23 6.42 21.86 -1.30
C ASP A 23 7.92 21.90 -1.68
N PRO A 24 8.57 23.07 -1.77
CA PRO A 24 10.01 23.14 -2.05
C PRO A 24 10.89 22.34 -1.07
N LYS A 25 10.34 22.00 0.09
CA LYS A 25 10.99 21.15 1.10
C LYS A 25 10.78 19.64 0.88
N ASN A 26 9.93 19.28 -0.07
CA ASN A 26 9.65 17.89 -0.42
C ASN A 26 9.93 17.69 -1.92
N ASP A 27 11.18 17.42 -2.22
CA ASP A 27 11.71 17.18 -3.57
C ASP A 27 11.75 15.70 -3.97
N ALA A 28 11.08 14.83 -3.20
CA ALA A 28 11.00 13.42 -3.50
C ALA A 28 10.39 13.20 -4.91
N PRO A 29 11.01 12.36 -5.75
CA PRO A 29 10.48 12.04 -7.08
C PRO A 29 9.05 11.50 -7.02
N GLU A 30 8.25 11.77 -8.04
CA GLU A 30 6.89 11.22 -8.11
C GLU A 30 6.87 9.72 -8.40
N ILE A 31 7.87 9.24 -9.12
CA ILE A 31 8.08 7.83 -9.44
C ILE A 31 9.55 7.52 -9.22
N LEU A 32 9.84 6.54 -8.39
CA LEU A 32 11.21 6.08 -8.13
C LEU A 32 11.22 4.57 -7.96
N TYR A 33 11.92 3.88 -8.86
CA TYR A 33 12.17 2.44 -8.80
C TYR A 33 13.66 2.16 -8.92
N ILE A 34 14.16 1.28 -8.05
CA ILE A 34 15.59 0.91 -7.98
C ILE A 34 15.74 -0.57 -8.28
N LEU A 35 16.66 -0.90 -9.17
CA LEU A 35 17.15 -2.25 -9.36
C LEU A 35 18.33 -2.48 -8.39
N TYR A 36 18.10 -3.30 -7.39
CA TYR A 36 19.13 -3.62 -6.41
C TYR A 36 20.03 -4.73 -6.93
N LYS A 37 21.36 -4.56 -6.77
CA LYS A 37 22.35 -5.58 -7.13
C LYS A 37 22.29 -6.78 -6.19
N TYR A 38 22.04 -6.55 -4.91
CA TYR A 38 21.97 -7.59 -3.89
C TYR A 38 20.57 -7.63 -3.28
N LEU A 39 20.07 -8.84 -3.06
CA LEU A 39 18.84 -9.07 -2.30
C LEU A 39 19.10 -10.08 -1.20
N ILE A 40 18.53 -9.81 -0.04
CA ILE A 40 18.49 -10.74 1.09
C ILE A 40 17.01 -11.11 1.28
N VAL A 41 16.71 -12.39 1.08
CA VAL A 41 15.33 -12.89 1.16
C VAL A 41 15.22 -13.79 2.37
N PHE A 42 14.31 -13.47 3.29
CA PHE A 42 13.97 -14.30 4.42
C PHE A 42 12.64 -15.02 4.15
N ASN A 43 12.66 -16.32 4.28
CA ASN A 43 11.47 -17.16 4.29
C ASN A 43 11.22 -17.66 5.70
N ASP A 44 10.37 -16.95 6.44
CA ASP A 44 10.08 -17.29 7.84
C ASP A 44 9.41 -18.65 7.99
N PHE A 45 8.60 -19.07 6.99
CA PHE A 45 7.92 -20.35 7.02
C PHE A 45 8.89 -21.53 6.93
N LYS A 46 9.96 -21.40 6.11
CA LYS A 46 10.99 -22.42 5.95
C LYS A 46 12.21 -22.18 6.86
N SER A 47 12.26 -21.04 7.57
CA SER A 47 13.44 -20.58 8.32
C SER A 47 14.70 -20.54 7.45
N GLU A 48 14.56 -20.07 6.22
CA GLU A 48 15.62 -19.96 5.24
C GLU A 48 15.97 -18.48 4.98
N MET A 49 17.25 -18.23 4.78
CA MET A 49 17.75 -16.95 4.25
C MET A 49 18.49 -17.21 2.94
N VAL A 50 18.13 -16.48 1.90
CA VAL A 50 18.75 -16.57 0.58
C VAL A 50 19.39 -15.24 0.23
N LEU A 51 20.66 -15.27 -0.14
CA LEU A 51 21.39 -14.12 -0.68
C LEU A 51 21.40 -14.24 -2.20
N VAL A 52 20.98 -13.18 -2.88
CA VAL A 52 20.95 -13.11 -4.35
C VAL A 52 21.79 -11.94 -4.82
N GLU A 53 22.66 -12.19 -5.79
CA GLU A 53 23.44 -11.16 -6.47
C GLU A 53 23.08 -11.14 -7.97
N PHE A 54 22.82 -9.98 -8.51
CA PHE A 54 22.71 -9.76 -9.96
C PHE A 54 24.07 -9.35 -10.50
N GLN A 55 24.64 -10.20 -11.34
CA GLN A 55 25.96 -9.98 -11.96
C GLN A 55 25.83 -9.60 -13.44
N GLY A 56 26.61 -8.62 -13.86
CA GLY A 56 26.90 -8.40 -15.28
C GLY A 56 27.88 -9.45 -15.82
N ASN A 57 27.91 -9.61 -17.14
CA ASN A 57 28.85 -10.55 -17.78
C ASN A 57 30.29 -10.15 -17.44
N GLY A 58 31.03 -11.07 -16.78
CA GLY A 58 32.43 -10.89 -16.44
C GLY A 58 32.70 -10.10 -15.15
N GLU A 59 31.67 -9.71 -14.41
CA GLU A 59 31.84 -9.11 -13.08
C GLU A 59 32.20 -10.17 -12.02
N PRO A 60 33.14 -9.88 -11.11
CA PRO A 60 33.39 -10.77 -9.98
C PRO A 60 32.23 -10.81 -9.01
N SER A 61 32.00 -11.94 -8.36
CA SER A 61 31.02 -12.05 -7.28
C SER A 61 31.54 -11.41 -5.99
N HIS A 62 30.63 -10.70 -5.29
CA HIS A 62 30.87 -10.13 -3.97
C HIS A 62 29.93 -10.75 -2.90
N ILE A 63 29.30 -11.88 -3.20
CA ILE A 63 28.31 -12.51 -2.32
C ILE A 63 28.91 -12.87 -0.94
N GLU A 64 30.17 -13.29 -0.90
CA GLU A 64 30.88 -13.62 0.35
C GLU A 64 31.07 -12.39 1.27
N GLU A 65 31.27 -11.21 0.67
CA GLU A 65 31.39 -9.95 1.43
C GLU A 65 30.05 -9.57 2.05
N ILE A 66 28.97 -9.76 1.31
CA ILE A 66 27.60 -9.55 1.81
C ILE A 66 27.28 -10.54 2.92
N GLU A 67 27.63 -11.82 2.77
CA GLU A 67 27.44 -12.83 3.81
C GLU A 67 28.19 -12.47 5.11
N LYS A 68 29.44 -12.03 5.00
CA LYS A 68 30.21 -11.55 6.14
C LYS A 68 29.57 -10.34 6.81
N ALA A 69 29.05 -9.39 6.02
CA ALA A 69 28.36 -8.21 6.52
C ALA A 69 27.06 -8.56 7.27
N VAL A 70 26.27 -9.50 6.74
CA VAL A 70 25.02 -9.99 7.38
C VAL A 70 25.32 -10.71 8.70
N ASN A 71 26.39 -11.50 8.74
CA ASN A 71 26.80 -12.22 9.94
C ASN A 71 27.51 -11.33 10.99
N ASN A 72 27.85 -10.10 10.63
CA ASN A 72 28.48 -9.16 11.53
C ASN A 72 27.46 -8.64 12.55
N ARG A 73 27.68 -8.92 13.84
CA ARG A 73 26.82 -8.48 14.95
C ARG A 73 27.21 -7.13 15.53
N ASN A 74 28.19 -6.46 14.95
CA ASN A 74 28.65 -5.16 15.43
C ASN A 74 27.82 -4.03 14.81
N TYR A 75 26.64 -3.79 15.35
CA TYR A 75 25.75 -2.72 14.96
C TYR A 75 25.31 -1.91 16.17
N THR A 76 25.12 -0.61 15.95
CA THR A 76 24.63 0.32 16.96
C THR A 76 23.16 0.56 16.75
N THR A 77 22.37 0.53 17.84
CA THR A 77 20.97 0.93 17.82
C THR A 77 20.84 2.30 18.45
N TYR A 78 20.04 3.15 17.80
CA TYR A 78 19.76 4.49 18.29
C TYR A 78 18.30 4.58 18.75
N ALA A 79 18.07 5.34 19.82
CA ALA A 79 16.72 5.63 20.30
C ALA A 79 16.00 6.57 19.31
N PHE A 80 14.69 6.49 19.28
CA PHE A 80 13.83 7.45 18.59
C PHE A 80 13.14 8.35 19.61
N ARG A 81 13.05 9.65 19.32
CA ARG A 81 12.35 10.62 20.16
C ARG A 81 11.64 11.65 19.29
N ALA A 82 10.33 11.85 19.48
CA ALA A 82 9.61 12.98 18.94
C ALA A 82 10.03 14.27 19.68
N VAL A 83 10.20 15.36 18.93
CA VAL A 83 10.69 16.64 19.46
C VAL A 83 9.76 17.78 19.01
N GLY A 84 9.39 18.64 19.96
CA GLY A 84 8.48 19.75 19.69
C GLY A 84 7.03 19.31 19.53
N GLU A 85 6.21 20.22 19.03
CA GLU A 85 4.79 19.99 18.81
C GLU A 85 4.53 19.40 17.42
N THR A 86 3.50 18.54 17.34
CA THR A 86 2.98 18.08 16.07
C THR A 86 2.17 19.19 15.41
N THR A 87 2.50 19.50 14.16
CA THR A 87 1.76 20.47 13.35
C THR A 87 0.98 19.76 12.24
N SER A 88 0.06 20.48 11.60
CA SER A 88 -0.74 19.94 10.52
C SER A 88 -0.88 20.97 9.39
N THR A 89 -1.04 20.49 8.15
CA THR A 89 -1.27 21.35 6.98
C THR A 89 -2.64 22.02 6.96
N LEU A 90 -3.59 21.49 7.73
CA LEU A 90 -4.93 22.02 7.91
C LEU A 90 -5.29 21.99 9.39
N THR A 91 -6.02 22.97 9.85
CA THR A 91 -6.67 22.91 11.17
C THR A 91 -7.80 21.87 11.19
N ASP A 92 -8.26 21.50 12.37
CA ASP A 92 -9.38 20.58 12.49
C ASP A 92 -10.65 21.14 11.85
N GLU A 93 -10.91 22.43 12.00
CA GLU A 93 -12.10 23.07 11.44
C GLU A 93 -12.06 23.18 9.92
N GLU A 94 -10.90 23.48 9.33
CA GLU A 94 -10.70 23.45 7.87
C GLU A 94 -10.91 22.05 7.31
N HIS A 95 -10.36 21.03 7.99
CA HIS A 95 -10.52 19.65 7.55
C HIS A 95 -11.98 19.20 7.64
N LYS A 96 -12.68 19.51 8.73
CA LYS A 96 -14.13 19.25 8.88
C LYS A 96 -14.96 19.99 7.82
N ALA A 97 -14.59 21.23 7.48
CA ALA A 97 -15.26 21.98 6.42
C ALA A 97 -15.08 21.30 5.05
N ASN A 98 -13.89 20.77 4.77
CA ASN A 98 -13.64 20.00 3.55
C ASN A 98 -14.45 18.69 3.53
N ILE A 99 -14.57 18.00 4.67
CA ILE A 99 -15.42 16.81 4.78
C ILE A 99 -16.88 17.13 4.48
N ARG A 100 -17.44 18.23 5.02
CA ARG A 100 -18.82 18.64 4.72
C ARG A 100 -19.03 18.92 3.23
N LYS A 101 -18.04 19.56 2.55
CA LYS A 101 -18.08 19.74 1.10
C LYS A 101 -18.04 18.42 0.34
N GLY A 102 -17.17 17.49 0.76
CA GLY A 102 -17.08 16.15 0.19
C GLY A 102 -18.41 15.40 0.27
N ILE A 103 -19.04 15.41 1.44
CA ILE A 103 -20.36 14.80 1.66
C ILE A 103 -21.40 15.43 0.70
N ALA A 104 -21.40 16.76 0.52
CA ALA A 104 -22.32 17.42 -0.39
C ALA A 104 -22.10 16.99 -1.85
N HIS A 105 -20.86 16.74 -2.28
CA HIS A 105 -20.56 16.20 -3.61
C HIS A 105 -21.07 14.77 -3.77
N CYS A 106 -20.87 13.89 -2.78
CA CYS A 106 -21.44 12.54 -2.80
C CYS A 106 -22.96 12.54 -2.88
N LEU A 107 -23.63 13.39 -2.08
CA LEU A 107 -25.12 13.48 -2.06
C LEU A 107 -25.69 14.00 -3.37
N ARG A 108 -24.94 14.82 -4.14
CA ARG A 108 -25.34 15.26 -5.48
C ARG A 108 -25.09 14.23 -6.58
N GLY A 109 -24.34 13.18 -6.27
CA GLY A 109 -23.94 12.18 -7.26
C GLY A 109 -22.75 12.59 -8.13
N ASP A 110 -21.98 13.62 -7.72
CA ASP A 110 -20.78 14.05 -8.46
C ASP A 110 -19.68 12.99 -8.37
N VAL A 111 -19.62 12.27 -7.25
CA VAL A 111 -18.67 11.18 -6.96
C VAL A 111 -19.37 10.09 -6.14
N PHE A 112 -18.94 8.85 -6.27
CA PHE A 112 -19.39 7.74 -5.41
C PHE A 112 -18.66 7.72 -4.07
N GLN A 113 -17.37 8.02 -4.11
CA GLN A 113 -16.49 8.05 -2.94
C GLN A 113 -15.49 9.19 -3.10
N ILE A 114 -15.09 9.79 -2.00
CA ILE A 114 -14.00 10.78 -1.96
C ILE A 114 -13.14 10.55 -0.73
N VAL A 115 -11.82 10.57 -0.91
CA VAL A 115 -10.85 10.47 0.18
C VAL A 115 -10.21 11.84 0.39
N LEU A 116 -10.41 12.39 1.59
CA LEU A 116 -9.83 13.67 2.00
C LEU A 116 -8.68 13.41 2.96
N SER A 117 -7.55 14.05 2.70
CA SER A 117 -6.35 13.86 3.51
C SER A 117 -5.85 15.19 4.08
N ARG A 118 -5.10 15.09 5.18
CA ARG A 118 -4.25 16.15 5.69
C ARG A 118 -2.92 15.56 6.16
N ARG A 119 -1.88 16.36 6.14
CA ARG A 119 -0.55 15.96 6.58
C ARG A 119 -0.32 16.41 8.02
N PHE A 120 0.15 15.50 8.86
CA PHE A 120 0.74 15.82 10.15
C PHE A 120 2.26 15.84 10.02
N ILE A 121 2.90 16.78 10.71
CA ILE A 121 4.34 17.01 10.66
C ILE A 121 4.87 16.97 12.08
N GLN A 122 5.81 16.06 12.33
CA GLN A 122 6.46 15.87 13.62
C GLN A 122 7.98 15.88 13.43
N ARG A 123 8.67 16.74 14.16
CA ARG A 123 10.14 16.67 14.25
C ARG A 123 10.52 15.49 15.14
N TYR A 124 11.63 14.86 14.83
CA TYR A 124 12.18 13.78 15.64
C TYR A 124 13.72 13.83 15.69
N GLU A 125 14.28 13.14 16.65
CA GLU A 125 15.71 12.87 16.79
C GLU A 125 15.92 11.37 16.93
N GLY A 126 17.08 10.88 16.48
CA GLY A 126 17.44 9.47 16.54
C GLY A 126 17.12 8.70 15.27
N ASP A 127 16.83 7.41 15.41
CA ASP A 127 16.69 6.48 14.30
C ASP A 127 15.24 6.21 13.97
N ASP A 128 14.82 6.56 12.76
CA ASP A 128 13.48 6.32 12.23
C ASP A 128 13.20 4.84 11.94
N PHE A 129 14.21 4.01 11.75
CA PHE A 129 14.03 2.56 11.69
C PHE A 129 13.50 1.99 13.01
N THR A 130 13.88 2.58 14.14
CA THR A 130 13.31 2.25 15.45
C THR A 130 11.81 2.58 15.51
N LEU A 131 11.38 3.72 14.92
CA LEU A 131 9.96 4.05 14.78
C LEU A 131 9.22 3.03 13.90
N TYR A 132 9.82 2.63 12.76
CA TYR A 132 9.25 1.58 11.91
C TYR A 132 9.09 0.25 12.65
N ARG A 133 10.07 -0.16 13.46
CA ARG A 133 9.98 -1.37 14.29
C ARG A 133 8.83 -1.29 15.31
N ALA A 134 8.61 -0.12 15.90
CA ALA A 134 7.46 0.11 16.78
C ALA A 134 6.14 0.01 16.01
N LEU A 135 6.04 0.63 14.82
CA LEU A 135 4.86 0.52 13.95
C LEU A 135 4.55 -0.95 13.60
N ARG A 136 5.57 -1.72 13.23
CA ARG A 136 5.43 -3.16 12.95
C ARG A 136 4.86 -3.94 14.13
N SER A 137 5.25 -3.60 15.34
CA SER A 137 4.75 -4.27 16.56
C SER A 137 3.32 -3.90 16.90
N ILE A 138 2.93 -2.63 16.69
CA ILE A 138 1.61 -2.11 17.02
C ILE A 138 0.57 -2.49 15.96
N ASN A 139 0.95 -2.43 14.70
CA ASN A 139 0.08 -2.67 13.56
C ASN A 139 0.71 -3.65 12.57
N PRO A 140 0.79 -4.95 12.91
CA PRO A 140 1.26 -5.97 11.99
C PRO A 140 0.26 -6.14 10.85
N SER A 141 0.68 -5.87 9.64
CA SER A 141 -0.12 -5.98 8.42
C SER A 141 0.61 -6.85 7.39
N PRO A 142 -0.09 -7.41 6.38
CA PRO A 142 0.54 -8.21 5.35
C PRO A 142 1.65 -7.50 4.57
N TYR A 143 1.53 -6.19 4.41
CA TYR A 143 2.50 -5.37 3.67
C TYR A 143 3.17 -4.38 4.61
N LEU A 144 4.35 -4.75 5.06
CA LEU A 144 5.24 -3.91 5.86
C LEU A 144 6.42 -3.51 4.99
N PHE A 145 6.70 -2.22 4.88
CA PHE A 145 7.78 -1.73 4.04
C PHE A 145 8.55 -0.60 4.72
N TYR A 146 9.83 -0.55 4.43
CA TYR A 146 10.74 0.53 4.80
C TYR A 146 11.71 0.74 3.66
N PHE A 147 11.63 1.89 3.01
CA PHE A 147 12.53 2.31 1.94
C PHE A 147 13.43 3.43 2.44
N ASP A 148 14.74 3.22 2.34
CA ASP A 148 15.75 4.25 2.53
C ASP A 148 16.33 4.65 1.17
N PHE A 149 16.03 5.85 0.74
CA PHE A 149 16.51 6.44 -0.51
C PHE A 149 17.67 7.42 -0.27
N GLY A 150 18.31 7.40 0.91
CA GLY A 150 19.39 8.28 1.31
C GLY A 150 18.91 9.64 1.83
N GLY A 151 18.36 10.50 0.96
CA GLY A 151 17.87 11.81 1.33
C GLY A 151 16.52 11.82 2.04
N PHE A 152 15.72 10.79 1.87
CA PHE A 152 14.41 10.62 2.50
C PHE A 152 14.07 9.14 2.68
N ARG A 153 13.08 8.87 3.51
CA ARG A 153 12.59 7.51 3.79
C ARG A 153 11.09 7.44 3.67
N ILE A 154 10.62 6.28 3.22
CA ILE A 154 9.17 5.97 3.17
C ILE A 154 8.96 4.63 3.86
N PHE A 155 8.13 4.59 4.87
CA PHE A 155 7.79 3.34 5.54
C PHE A 155 6.33 3.31 5.95
N GLY A 156 5.80 2.11 6.11
CA GLY A 156 4.40 1.93 6.46
C GLY A 156 4.02 0.50 6.73
N SER A 157 2.75 0.35 7.09
CA SER A 157 2.06 -0.90 7.30
C SER A 157 0.71 -0.81 6.60
N SER A 158 0.45 -1.67 5.62
CA SER A 158 -0.79 -1.69 4.84
C SER A 158 -1.45 -3.06 4.87
N PRO A 159 -2.76 -3.14 5.09
CA PRO A 159 -3.51 -4.39 4.97
C PRO A 159 -3.87 -4.72 3.52
N GLU A 160 -3.80 -3.76 2.62
CA GLU A 160 -4.44 -3.82 1.31
C GLU A 160 -3.45 -4.13 0.19
N THR A 161 -3.85 -5.05 -0.69
CA THR A 161 -3.13 -5.36 -1.94
C THR A 161 -3.61 -4.42 -3.03
N HIS A 162 -2.72 -3.60 -3.57
CA HIS A 162 -3.06 -2.75 -4.71
C HIS A 162 -3.37 -3.60 -5.95
N CYS A 163 -2.40 -4.38 -6.39
CA CYS A 163 -2.54 -5.38 -7.45
C CYS A 163 -1.37 -6.36 -7.33
N LYS A 164 -1.66 -7.64 -7.39
CA LYS A 164 -0.64 -8.70 -7.38
C LYS A 164 -0.67 -9.43 -8.71
N ILE A 165 0.50 -9.61 -9.32
CA ILE A 165 0.66 -10.46 -10.51
C ILE A 165 1.65 -11.57 -10.16
N GLU A 166 1.19 -12.79 -10.20
CA GLU A 166 1.96 -13.98 -9.87
C GLU A 166 1.50 -15.16 -10.73
N ASP A 167 2.44 -15.91 -11.28
CA ASP A 167 2.19 -17.10 -12.12
C ASP A 167 1.20 -16.85 -13.27
N GLY A 168 1.30 -15.68 -13.91
CA GLY A 168 0.43 -15.31 -15.04
C GLY A 168 -0.99 -14.92 -14.64
N LYS A 169 -1.25 -14.67 -13.36
CA LYS A 169 -2.55 -14.26 -12.82
C LYS A 169 -2.44 -12.92 -12.12
N ALA A 170 -3.30 -11.97 -12.46
CA ALA A 170 -3.46 -10.72 -11.76
C ALA A 170 -4.61 -10.79 -10.76
N THR A 171 -4.41 -10.28 -9.55
CA THR A 171 -5.41 -10.26 -8.49
C THR A 171 -5.48 -8.90 -7.81
N ILE A 172 -6.70 -8.50 -7.46
CA ILE A 172 -7.00 -7.35 -6.58
C ILE A 172 -7.91 -7.89 -5.47
N ASP A 173 -7.59 -7.56 -4.22
CA ASP A 173 -8.37 -7.99 -3.06
C ASP A 173 -9.07 -6.77 -2.44
N PRO A 174 -10.28 -6.39 -2.89
CA PRO A 174 -11.03 -5.29 -2.30
C PRO A 174 -11.37 -5.60 -0.84
N ILE A 175 -11.04 -4.66 0.04
CA ILE A 175 -11.35 -4.72 1.47
C ILE A 175 -12.36 -3.61 1.77
N ALA A 176 -13.58 -3.99 2.13
CA ALA A 176 -14.58 -3.06 2.61
C ALA A 176 -15.48 -3.73 3.64
N GLY A 177 -15.95 -2.94 4.58
CA GLY A 177 -16.58 -3.46 5.77
C GLY A 177 -15.54 -3.75 6.85
N THR A 178 -15.62 -2.97 7.93
CA THR A 178 -14.67 -3.10 9.04
C THR A 178 -15.40 -3.01 10.36
N THR A 179 -15.14 -3.98 11.24
CA THR A 179 -15.55 -3.90 12.62
C THR A 179 -14.40 -4.20 13.56
N ARG A 180 -14.46 -3.64 14.77
CA ARG A 180 -13.42 -3.89 15.76
C ARG A 180 -13.56 -5.30 16.32
N ARG A 181 -12.45 -6.00 16.42
CA ARG A 181 -12.40 -7.31 17.06
C ARG A 181 -12.48 -7.19 18.59
N SER A 182 -13.31 -8.03 19.21
CA SER A 182 -13.46 -8.06 20.67
C SER A 182 -12.43 -8.98 21.34
N GLY A 183 -11.95 -9.99 20.62
CA GLY A 183 -11.10 -11.07 21.15
C GLY A 183 -11.90 -12.23 21.74
N ASP A 184 -13.22 -12.09 21.93
CA ASP A 184 -14.13 -13.17 22.30
C ASP A 184 -14.78 -13.76 21.05
N LYS A 185 -14.68 -15.07 20.87
CA LYS A 185 -15.13 -15.76 19.66
C LYS A 185 -16.62 -15.54 19.36
N LYS A 186 -17.49 -15.64 20.39
CA LYS A 186 -18.95 -15.48 20.19
C LYS A 186 -19.32 -14.06 19.82
N THR A 187 -18.67 -13.09 20.45
CA THR A 187 -18.87 -11.67 20.15
C THR A 187 -18.36 -11.35 18.75
N ASP A 188 -17.19 -11.88 18.36
CA ASP A 188 -16.64 -11.69 17.01
C ASP A 188 -17.53 -12.32 15.93
N GLU A 189 -18.14 -13.47 16.17
CA GLU A 189 -19.11 -14.10 15.27
C GLU A 189 -20.39 -13.24 15.11
N ALA A 190 -20.89 -12.65 16.20
CA ALA A 190 -22.04 -11.76 16.18
C ALA A 190 -21.71 -10.45 15.40
N LEU A 191 -20.54 -9.87 15.64
CA LEU A 191 -20.04 -8.69 14.92
C LEU A 191 -19.87 -8.99 13.43
N THR A 192 -19.36 -10.17 13.08
CA THR A 192 -19.23 -10.62 11.68
C THR A 192 -20.58 -10.72 11.01
N THR A 193 -21.58 -11.31 11.69
CA THR A 193 -22.94 -11.43 11.16
C THR A 193 -23.57 -10.05 10.95
N ALA A 194 -23.40 -9.14 11.90
CA ALA A 194 -23.87 -7.76 11.77
C ALA A 194 -23.20 -7.05 10.57
N LEU A 195 -21.89 -7.22 10.40
CA LEU A 195 -21.12 -6.63 9.29
C LEU A 195 -21.59 -7.15 7.93
N LEU A 196 -21.83 -8.46 7.82
CA LEU A 196 -22.32 -9.10 6.60
C LEU A 196 -23.73 -8.64 6.18
N THR A 197 -24.53 -8.18 7.15
CA THR A 197 -25.91 -7.75 6.92
C THR A 197 -26.11 -6.23 6.88
N ASP A 198 -25.04 -5.45 7.17
CA ASP A 198 -25.12 -3.99 7.14
C ASP A 198 -25.28 -3.48 5.70
N PRO A 199 -26.39 -2.75 5.39
CA PRO A 199 -26.65 -2.32 4.02
C PRO A 199 -25.60 -1.33 3.47
N LYS A 200 -25.05 -0.46 4.32
CA LYS A 200 -24.05 0.54 3.93
C LYS A 200 -22.73 -0.15 3.59
N GLU A 201 -22.23 -1.00 4.48
CA GLU A 201 -20.98 -1.75 4.27
C GLU A 201 -21.09 -2.68 3.04
N ASN A 202 -22.27 -3.27 2.83
CA ASN A 202 -22.56 -4.07 1.65
C ASN A 202 -22.54 -3.25 0.35
N ALA A 203 -23.12 -2.06 0.33
CA ALA A 203 -23.12 -1.20 -0.85
C ALA A 203 -21.71 -0.72 -1.20
N GLU A 204 -20.90 -0.35 -0.20
CA GLU A 204 -19.50 0.01 -0.38
C GLU A 204 -18.69 -1.16 -0.92
N HIS A 205 -18.86 -2.34 -0.36
CA HIS A 205 -18.14 -3.54 -0.79
C HIS A 205 -18.44 -3.92 -2.25
N VAL A 206 -19.72 -3.89 -2.65
CA VAL A 206 -20.14 -4.13 -4.05
C VAL A 206 -19.46 -3.15 -4.99
N MET A 207 -19.45 -1.87 -4.62
CA MET A 207 -18.81 -0.81 -5.41
C MET A 207 -17.32 -1.08 -5.62
N LEU A 208 -16.58 -1.47 -4.56
CA LEU A 208 -15.15 -1.74 -4.66
C LEU A 208 -14.84 -3.02 -5.45
N VAL A 209 -15.68 -4.05 -5.33
CA VAL A 209 -15.54 -5.28 -6.15
C VAL A 209 -15.79 -4.98 -7.64
N ASP A 210 -16.80 -4.15 -7.95
CA ASP A 210 -17.07 -3.76 -9.33
C ASP A 210 -15.95 -2.88 -9.91
N LEU A 211 -15.38 -1.97 -9.09
CA LEU A 211 -14.20 -1.19 -9.45
C LEU A 211 -13.01 -2.10 -9.78
N ALA A 212 -12.67 -3.04 -8.90
CA ALA A 212 -11.58 -3.98 -9.12
C ALA A 212 -11.79 -4.84 -10.37
N ARG A 213 -13.03 -5.29 -10.62
CA ARG A 213 -13.39 -6.03 -11.83
C ARG A 213 -13.21 -5.17 -13.09
N ASN A 214 -13.63 -3.93 -13.06
CA ASN A 214 -13.46 -3.00 -14.16
C ASN A 214 -11.99 -2.70 -14.45
N ASP A 215 -11.19 -2.46 -13.41
CA ASP A 215 -9.76 -2.15 -13.54
C ASP A 215 -8.98 -3.33 -14.13
N LEU A 216 -9.22 -4.55 -13.65
CA LEU A 216 -8.60 -5.75 -14.23
C LEU A 216 -9.06 -5.99 -15.66
N SER A 217 -10.34 -5.78 -15.99
CA SER A 217 -10.90 -6.02 -17.32
C SER A 217 -10.26 -5.16 -18.42
N ARG A 218 -9.65 -4.03 -18.05
CA ARG A 218 -8.90 -3.19 -18.98
C ARG A 218 -7.65 -3.88 -19.53
N ASN A 219 -7.04 -4.76 -18.72
CA ASN A 219 -5.72 -5.33 -18.99
C ASN A 219 -5.65 -6.85 -18.82
N CYS A 220 -6.78 -7.51 -18.56
CA CYS A 220 -6.87 -8.95 -18.34
C CYS A 220 -8.00 -9.57 -19.16
N HIS A 221 -7.84 -10.85 -19.50
CA HIS A 221 -8.90 -11.74 -19.95
C HIS A 221 -9.51 -12.47 -18.76
N ASP A 222 -10.69 -13.04 -18.94
CA ASP A 222 -11.34 -13.95 -17.99
C ASP A 222 -11.44 -13.35 -16.58
N THR A 223 -11.72 -12.04 -16.50
CA THR A 223 -11.88 -11.35 -15.22
C THR A 223 -13.14 -11.85 -14.50
N HIS A 224 -12.95 -12.37 -13.29
CA HIS A 224 -14.02 -12.91 -12.45
C HIS A 224 -13.76 -12.71 -10.96
N VAL A 225 -14.80 -12.88 -10.16
CA VAL A 225 -14.72 -12.87 -8.69
C VAL A 225 -14.47 -14.29 -8.22
N GLU A 226 -13.33 -14.55 -7.57
CA GLU A 226 -12.97 -15.88 -7.05
C GLU A 226 -13.71 -16.22 -5.77
N PHE A 227 -13.72 -15.26 -4.84
CA PHE A 227 -14.52 -15.35 -3.62
C PHE A 227 -15.11 -13.98 -3.29
N TYR A 228 -16.20 -13.98 -2.55
CA TYR A 228 -17.00 -12.79 -2.31
C TYR A 228 -17.39 -12.64 -0.84
N LYS A 229 -17.01 -11.51 -0.23
CA LYS A 229 -17.36 -11.14 1.15
C LYS A 229 -16.95 -12.17 2.21
N GLU A 230 -15.74 -12.69 2.11
CA GLU A 230 -15.22 -13.57 3.14
C GLU A 230 -14.71 -12.78 4.35
N PRO A 231 -15.17 -13.10 5.57
CA PRO A 231 -14.66 -12.46 6.78
C PRO A 231 -13.21 -12.85 7.03
N GLN A 232 -12.33 -11.87 7.16
CA GLN A 232 -10.95 -12.06 7.58
C GLN A 232 -10.68 -11.44 8.94
N TYR A 233 -10.11 -12.23 9.84
CA TYR A 233 -9.86 -11.86 11.23
C TYR A 233 -8.41 -11.44 11.40
N TYR A 234 -8.18 -10.15 11.58
CA TYR A 234 -6.88 -9.58 11.93
C TYR A 234 -6.73 -9.46 13.44
N SER A 235 -5.59 -8.98 13.93
CA SER A 235 -5.34 -8.85 15.37
C SER A 235 -6.36 -7.94 16.09
N HIS A 236 -6.81 -6.86 15.45
CA HIS A 236 -7.66 -5.84 16.08
C HIS A 236 -8.97 -5.56 15.32
N VAL A 237 -9.11 -6.06 14.11
CA VAL A 237 -10.27 -5.79 13.24
C VAL A 237 -10.71 -7.04 12.51
N ILE A 238 -11.98 -7.06 12.09
CA ILE A 238 -12.56 -8.01 11.16
C ILE A 238 -12.88 -7.23 9.89
N HIS A 239 -12.40 -7.71 8.75
CA HIS A 239 -12.71 -7.14 7.44
C HIS A 239 -13.50 -8.11 6.59
N LEU A 240 -14.32 -7.58 5.69
CA LEU A 240 -14.86 -8.33 4.57
C LEU A 240 -13.93 -8.16 3.38
N VAL A 241 -13.48 -9.27 2.82
CA VAL A 241 -12.55 -9.31 1.69
C VAL A 241 -13.18 -10.08 0.55
N SER A 242 -13.03 -9.59 -0.65
CA SER A 242 -13.30 -10.32 -1.89
C SER A 242 -12.02 -10.43 -2.69
N ARG A 243 -11.99 -11.33 -3.67
CA ARG A 243 -10.91 -11.40 -4.65
C ARG A 243 -11.45 -11.33 -6.04
N VAL A 244 -10.91 -10.42 -6.82
CA VAL A 244 -11.10 -10.36 -8.27
C VAL A 244 -9.81 -10.75 -8.95
N SER A 245 -9.89 -11.61 -9.94
CA SER A 245 -8.73 -12.06 -10.69
C SER A 245 -8.98 -12.08 -12.19
N GLY A 246 -7.89 -12.08 -12.95
CA GLY A 246 -7.90 -12.20 -14.39
C GLY A 246 -6.53 -12.60 -14.92
N THR A 247 -6.48 -13.05 -16.14
CA THR A 247 -5.24 -13.38 -16.84
C THR A 247 -4.74 -12.14 -17.58
N PRO A 248 -3.56 -11.58 -17.19
CA PRO A 248 -3.00 -10.42 -17.87
C PRO A 248 -2.80 -10.68 -19.36
N VAL A 249 -3.20 -9.73 -20.18
CA VAL A 249 -2.91 -9.81 -21.62
C VAL A 249 -1.40 -9.68 -21.83
N SER A 250 -0.83 -10.61 -22.60
CA SER A 250 0.58 -10.58 -22.97
C SER A 250 0.83 -9.44 -23.96
N TYR A 251 0.94 -8.23 -23.45
CA TYR A 251 1.46 -7.13 -24.25
C TYR A 251 2.93 -6.92 -23.91
N THR A 252 3.77 -7.34 -24.78
CA THR A 252 5.12 -6.84 -24.85
C THR A 252 5.07 -5.32 -25.19
N HIS A 253 6.12 -4.69 -25.55
CA HIS A 253 6.35 -3.28 -25.81
C HIS A 253 5.24 -2.43 -26.51
N LEU A 254 4.21 -3.01 -27.11
CA LEU A 254 3.18 -2.26 -27.87
C LEU A 254 2.19 -1.48 -26.97
N ARG A 255 1.93 -1.92 -25.77
CA ARG A 255 0.98 -1.23 -24.88
C ARG A 255 1.51 0.00 -24.17
N ALA A 256 2.81 0.10 -23.98
CA ALA A 256 3.39 1.37 -23.54
C ALA A 256 3.09 2.51 -24.53
N HIS A 257 2.93 2.17 -25.82
CA HIS A 257 2.57 3.11 -26.88
C HIS A 257 1.07 3.38 -26.98
N GLU A 258 0.22 2.40 -26.72
CA GLU A 258 -1.25 2.57 -26.76
C GLU A 258 -1.79 3.30 -25.54
N THR A 259 -1.25 3.04 -24.34
CA THR A 259 -1.59 3.81 -23.14
C THR A 259 -1.21 5.29 -23.28
N LEU A 260 -0.15 5.61 -24.01
CA LEU A 260 0.22 6.99 -24.33
C LEU A 260 -0.68 7.65 -25.40
N ARG A 261 -1.47 6.89 -26.17
CA ARG A 261 -2.40 7.41 -27.18
C ARG A 261 -3.84 7.56 -26.68
N HIS A 262 -4.21 6.88 -25.62
CA HIS A 262 -5.54 6.89 -25.02
C HIS A 262 -5.57 7.54 -23.62
N LEU A 263 -4.44 8.04 -23.16
CA LEU A 263 -4.27 8.95 -22.02
C LEU A 263 -4.12 10.40 -22.56
#